data_8d80a910dbcc1fbf7fabcdc3c1d305fa
#
_entry.id   8d80a910dbcc1fbf7fabcdc3c1d305fa
#
_cell.length_a   1.000
_cell.length_b   1.000
_cell.length_c   1.000
_cell.angle_alpha   90.00
_cell.angle_beta   90.00
_cell.angle_gamma   90.00
#
_symmetry.space_group_name_H-M   'P 1'
#
loop_
_entity.id
_entity.type
_entity.pdbx_description
1 polymer ?
#
loop_
_entity_poly.entity_id
_entity_poly.type
_entity_poly.pdbx_seq_one_letter_code
_entity_poly.pdbx_strand_id
1 'polypeptide(L)'
;MVSRPKNGGTESEMTTKLYDTDPYLAEFEAKVLAVAKKGDKYEILLDRTAFFPEEGGQSADTGTLGTVRVLGGRIADGEIFHLTDAPLPVGEKVIGRLNFSERYDKMKQHTAEHILSGLFFSHFGYHNVGFHLGAEETTLDFDGVPTREDLDRIETLANEAVMKNLCVTAEYPTPDALVAMNYRSKLDLTENVRIVTVEGVDVCACCAPHVARTGEIGCIKILDAEKYKGGIRLHMKAGLRALADYRMRYRTTAALSALLSEKQTDLVGATEKLLADTAALSASYRELRLGLMRKEGEELSPREGNLVRIFSGAGYDELRAFANVAKEKIGGYTVALSPAAEGYSYLIAVRVGDLSGAVRQINAALGGKGGGRGNMVMGVFH
;
A
#
# COMPACT_ATOMS: atom_id res chain seq x y z
N MET A 1 22.32 -29.77 0.52
CA MET A 1 21.70 -29.80 1.86
C MET A 1 22.82 -29.82 2.87
N VAL A 2 22.81 -28.86 3.84
CA VAL A 2 23.71 -28.91 4.98
C VAL A 2 23.13 -29.91 5.95
N SER A 3 23.85 -30.96 6.28
CA SER A 3 23.51 -31.85 7.37
C SER A 3 24.67 -31.85 8.36
N ARG A 4 24.38 -32.02 9.67
CA ARG A 4 25.42 -32.21 10.67
C ARG A 4 26.35 -33.38 10.25
N PRO A 5 27.67 -33.26 10.48
CA PRO A 5 28.54 -34.42 10.35
C PRO A 5 28.08 -35.52 11.33
N LYS A 6 27.83 -36.73 10.86
CA LYS A 6 27.50 -37.88 11.69
C LYS A 6 28.74 -38.28 12.50
N ASN A 7 28.89 -37.73 13.68
CA ASN A 7 29.81 -38.21 14.71
C ASN A 7 29.09 -39.28 15.54
N GLY A 8 29.67 -40.47 15.63
CA GLY A 8 29.10 -41.59 16.35
C GLY A 8 28.84 -41.26 17.83
N GLY A 9 27.60 -41.51 18.26
CA GLY A 9 27.21 -41.77 19.64
C GLY A 9 27.16 -40.56 20.59
N THR A 10 26.15 -39.70 20.39
CA THR A 10 25.33 -38.98 21.39
C THR A 10 24.16 -38.36 20.63
N GLU A 11 22.98 -38.32 21.20
CA GLU A 11 21.82 -37.69 20.62
C GLU A 11 22.21 -36.28 20.09
N SER A 12 21.96 -36.05 18.79
CA SER A 12 22.26 -34.76 18.17
C SER A 12 21.31 -33.71 18.76
N GLU A 13 21.79 -33.01 19.79
CA GLU A 13 21.02 -31.86 20.33
C GLU A 13 20.75 -30.85 19.22
N MET A 14 19.48 -30.56 18.96
CA MET A 14 19.06 -29.51 18.01
C MET A 14 19.62 -28.14 18.41
N THR A 15 19.67 -27.18 17.47
CA THR A 15 20.10 -25.81 17.76
C THR A 15 19.32 -25.23 18.94
N THR A 16 20.03 -24.84 20.01
CA THR A 16 19.39 -24.20 21.18
C THR A 16 18.88 -22.82 20.82
N LYS A 17 17.57 -22.60 20.99
CA LYS A 17 16.87 -21.35 20.67
C LYS A 17 16.95 -20.39 21.86
N LEU A 18 17.95 -19.52 21.89
CA LEU A 18 18.14 -18.56 23.00
C LEU A 18 17.03 -17.51 23.06
N TYR A 19 16.44 -17.16 21.92
CA TYR A 19 15.32 -16.21 21.83
C TYR A 19 14.02 -16.71 22.49
N ASP A 20 13.89 -18.02 22.75
CA ASP A 20 12.73 -18.58 23.47
C ASP A 20 12.80 -18.27 24.98
N THR A 21 14.00 -18.18 25.55
CA THR A 21 14.23 -17.90 26.95
C THR A 21 14.45 -16.43 27.24
N ASP A 22 15.13 -15.72 26.33
CA ASP A 22 15.36 -14.27 26.43
C ASP A 22 15.18 -13.60 25.04
N PRO A 23 14.00 -13.04 24.74
CA PRO A 23 13.75 -12.33 23.49
C PRO A 23 14.54 -11.02 23.33
N TYR A 24 15.13 -10.50 24.46
CA TYR A 24 15.92 -9.27 24.47
C TYR A 24 17.42 -9.51 24.30
N LEU A 25 17.87 -10.76 24.24
CA LEU A 25 19.27 -11.09 24.07
C LEU A 25 19.81 -10.58 22.74
N ALA A 26 20.61 -9.52 22.77
CA ALA A 26 21.17 -8.86 21.59
C ALA A 26 22.55 -9.40 21.18
N GLU A 27 23.30 -10.01 22.12
CA GLU A 27 24.62 -10.55 21.90
C GLU A 27 24.74 -11.93 22.57
N PHE A 28 25.38 -12.90 21.90
CA PHE A 28 25.57 -14.25 22.40
C PHE A 28 26.85 -14.89 21.83
N GLU A 29 27.38 -15.87 22.50
CA GLU A 29 28.47 -16.73 22.00
C GLU A 29 27.88 -18.04 21.45
N ALA A 30 28.36 -18.47 20.29
CA ALA A 30 28.00 -19.75 19.69
C ALA A 30 29.20 -20.42 19.01
N LYS A 31 29.08 -21.74 18.78
CA LYS A 31 30.05 -22.52 18.01
C LYS A 31 29.50 -22.85 16.63
N VAL A 32 30.32 -22.65 15.62
CA VAL A 32 30.00 -23.03 14.24
C VAL A 32 30.04 -24.56 14.09
N LEU A 33 28.92 -25.19 13.74
CA LEU A 33 28.81 -26.64 13.60
C LEU A 33 28.97 -27.10 12.15
N ALA A 34 28.43 -26.32 11.20
CA ALA A 34 28.52 -26.63 9.78
C ALA A 34 28.41 -25.36 8.92
N VAL A 35 29.00 -25.42 7.74
CA VAL A 35 28.97 -24.32 6.75
C VAL A 35 28.79 -24.94 5.35
N ALA A 36 27.86 -24.40 4.56
CA ALA A 36 27.69 -24.77 3.17
C ALA A 36 27.53 -23.56 2.27
N LYS A 37 28.07 -23.62 1.07
CA LYS A 37 27.89 -22.60 0.05
C LYS A 37 26.49 -22.72 -0.59
N LYS A 38 25.78 -21.61 -0.74
CA LYS A 38 24.47 -21.52 -1.38
C LYS A 38 24.44 -20.35 -2.38
N GLY A 39 24.76 -20.64 -3.63
CA GLY A 39 24.96 -19.61 -4.65
C GLY A 39 26.16 -18.73 -4.34
N ASP A 40 25.91 -17.43 -4.19
CA ASP A 40 26.88 -16.39 -3.79
C ASP A 40 26.97 -16.18 -2.25
N LYS A 41 26.18 -16.92 -1.48
CA LYS A 41 26.05 -16.81 -0.01
C LYS A 41 26.44 -18.12 0.67
N TYR A 42 26.31 -18.13 2.00
CA TYR A 42 26.62 -19.30 2.82
C TYR A 42 25.49 -19.56 3.81
N GLU A 43 25.22 -20.81 4.11
CA GLU A 43 24.38 -21.26 5.21
C GLU A 43 25.26 -21.76 6.34
N ILE A 44 25.11 -21.19 7.53
CA ILE A 44 25.86 -21.52 8.72
C ILE A 44 24.92 -22.12 9.77
N LEU A 45 25.29 -23.29 10.30
CA LEU A 45 24.63 -23.93 11.42
C LEU A 45 25.43 -23.66 12.71
N LEU A 46 24.74 -23.25 13.77
CA LEU A 46 25.31 -22.99 15.10
C LEU A 46 24.77 -23.98 16.14
N ASP A 47 25.51 -24.19 17.24
CA ASP A 47 25.04 -24.96 18.40
C ASP A 47 23.87 -24.26 19.12
N ARG A 48 23.86 -22.93 19.14
CA ARG A 48 22.84 -22.08 19.75
C ARG A 48 22.70 -20.76 19.00
N THR A 49 21.53 -20.13 19.10
CA THR A 49 21.30 -18.84 18.42
C THR A 49 20.24 -18.00 19.11
N ALA A 50 20.46 -16.67 19.13
CA ALA A 50 19.44 -15.69 19.47
C ALA A 50 18.75 -15.12 18.21
N PHE A 51 19.24 -15.44 16.99
CA PHE A 51 18.57 -15.05 15.75
C PHE A 51 17.29 -15.86 15.54
N PHE A 52 16.15 -15.18 15.43
CA PHE A 52 14.89 -15.79 15.04
C PHE A 52 14.91 -16.07 13.53
N PRO A 53 14.60 -17.30 13.08
CA PRO A 53 14.49 -17.62 11.66
C PRO A 53 13.19 -17.05 11.07
N GLU A 54 13.04 -17.09 9.76
CA GLU A 54 11.76 -16.77 9.12
C GLU A 54 10.73 -17.87 9.45
N GLU A 55 9.73 -17.50 10.24
CA GLU A 55 8.68 -18.42 10.70
C GLU A 55 7.42 -17.65 11.13
N GLY A 56 6.24 -18.26 11.01
CA GLY A 56 5.00 -17.74 11.56
C GLY A 56 4.55 -16.37 11.01
N GLY A 57 4.96 -16.01 9.79
CA GLY A 57 4.64 -14.71 9.17
C GLY A 57 5.56 -13.57 9.56
N GLN A 58 6.59 -13.85 10.39
CA GLN A 58 7.64 -12.91 10.75
C GLN A 58 8.92 -13.22 9.99
N SER A 59 9.53 -12.21 9.38
CA SER A 59 10.83 -12.33 8.72
C SER A 59 11.95 -12.59 9.71
N ALA A 60 13.01 -13.31 9.25
CA ALA A 60 14.18 -13.59 10.04
C ALA A 60 14.87 -12.32 10.57
N ASP A 61 15.65 -12.50 11.64
CA ASP A 61 16.54 -11.45 12.13
C ASP A 61 17.77 -11.27 11.28
N THR A 62 18.35 -10.09 11.37
CA THR A 62 19.62 -9.70 10.76
C THR A 62 20.65 -9.31 11.81
N GLY A 63 21.93 -9.25 11.41
CA GLY A 63 22.99 -8.86 12.32
C GLY A 63 24.36 -9.34 11.86
N THR A 64 25.21 -9.79 12.80
CA THR A 64 26.56 -10.31 12.50
C THR A 64 26.92 -11.54 13.32
N LEU A 65 27.77 -12.40 12.74
CA LEU A 65 28.51 -13.48 13.42
C LEU A 65 30.01 -13.15 13.31
N GLY A 66 30.59 -12.61 14.38
CA GLY A 66 31.92 -11.99 14.32
C GLY A 66 31.91 -10.84 13.31
N THR A 67 32.70 -10.96 12.25
CA THR A 67 32.80 -9.96 11.16
C THR A 67 31.87 -10.22 9.97
N VAL A 68 31.18 -11.38 9.96
CA VAL A 68 30.33 -11.82 8.85
C VAL A 68 28.91 -11.34 9.06
N ARG A 69 28.25 -10.83 8.00
CA ARG A 69 26.86 -10.37 8.09
C ARG A 69 25.87 -11.53 7.99
N VAL A 70 24.90 -11.53 8.91
CA VAL A 70 23.72 -12.39 8.85
C VAL A 70 22.62 -11.63 8.10
N LEU A 71 22.21 -12.16 6.95
CA LEU A 71 21.23 -11.58 6.05
C LEU A 71 19.81 -12.11 6.32
N GLY A 72 19.69 -13.15 7.14
CA GLY A 72 18.46 -13.82 7.49
C GLY A 72 18.70 -15.24 7.97
N GLY A 73 17.64 -16.01 8.17
CA GLY A 73 17.73 -17.40 8.60
C GLY A 73 16.46 -18.17 8.26
N ARG A 74 16.57 -19.50 8.19
CA ARG A 74 15.45 -20.42 7.97
C ARG A 74 15.56 -21.61 8.91
N ILE A 75 14.43 -22.21 9.20
CA ILE A 75 14.37 -23.47 9.92
C ILE A 75 14.14 -24.64 8.95
N ALA A 76 14.84 -25.74 9.15
CA ALA A 76 14.61 -26.99 8.44
C ALA A 76 15.04 -28.16 9.33
N ASP A 77 14.20 -29.19 9.41
CA ASP A 77 14.44 -30.39 10.23
C ASP A 77 14.79 -30.07 11.71
N GLY A 78 14.17 -28.99 12.26
CA GLY A 78 14.41 -28.49 13.63
C GLY A 78 15.70 -27.70 13.82
N GLU A 79 16.54 -27.59 12.79
CA GLU A 79 17.80 -26.83 12.80
C GLU A 79 17.63 -25.44 12.20
N ILE A 80 18.39 -24.46 12.72
CA ILE A 80 18.35 -23.08 12.26
C ILE A 80 19.60 -22.77 11.43
N PHE A 81 19.38 -22.45 10.15
CA PHE A 81 20.42 -22.09 9.20
C PHE A 81 20.46 -20.57 8.99
N HIS A 82 21.62 -19.98 9.31
CA HIS A 82 21.85 -18.54 9.14
C HIS A 82 22.39 -18.28 7.73
N LEU A 83 21.73 -17.43 6.95
CA LEU A 83 22.18 -16.98 5.64
C LEU A 83 23.19 -15.84 5.82
N THR A 84 24.43 -16.03 5.33
CA THR A 84 25.52 -15.08 5.51
C THR A 84 26.20 -14.69 4.20
N ASP A 85 26.86 -13.54 4.19
CA ASP A 85 27.62 -13.04 3.02
C ASP A 85 29.02 -13.64 2.88
N ALA A 86 29.55 -14.27 3.94
CA ALA A 86 30.85 -14.95 3.92
C ALA A 86 30.81 -16.23 4.78
N PRO A 87 31.74 -17.18 4.56
CA PRO A 87 31.85 -18.39 5.39
C PRO A 87 32.56 -18.10 6.72
N LEU A 88 32.34 -18.99 7.70
CA LEU A 88 33.07 -19.05 8.95
C LEU A 88 33.73 -20.45 9.11
N PRO A 89 34.90 -20.57 9.74
CA PRO A 89 35.50 -21.87 10.01
C PRO A 89 34.65 -22.75 10.92
N VAL A 90 34.48 -24.03 10.53
CA VAL A 90 33.80 -25.01 11.39
C VAL A 90 34.58 -25.24 12.65
N GLY A 91 33.89 -25.26 13.79
CA GLY A 91 34.47 -25.41 15.14
C GLY A 91 34.87 -24.11 15.81
N GLU A 92 34.86 -22.98 15.10
CA GLU A 92 35.16 -21.67 15.66
C GLU A 92 34.05 -21.22 16.60
N LYS A 93 34.44 -20.53 17.69
CA LYS A 93 33.57 -19.76 18.58
C LYS A 93 33.40 -18.35 18.03
N VAL A 94 32.18 -17.93 17.86
CA VAL A 94 31.83 -16.64 17.32
C VAL A 94 30.86 -15.89 18.22
N ILE A 95 30.95 -14.58 18.21
CA ILE A 95 29.97 -13.72 18.88
C ILE A 95 28.92 -13.30 17.85
N GLY A 96 27.68 -13.68 18.12
CA GLY A 96 26.53 -13.23 17.37
C GLY A 96 26.00 -11.91 17.95
N ARG A 97 25.72 -10.92 17.07
CA ARG A 97 25.11 -9.64 17.42
C ARG A 97 23.92 -9.38 16.51
N LEU A 98 22.75 -9.23 17.13
CA LEU A 98 21.50 -8.94 16.41
C LEU A 98 21.43 -7.44 16.02
N ASN A 99 20.76 -7.15 14.92
CA ASN A 99 20.19 -5.83 14.70
C ASN A 99 18.98 -5.66 15.65
N PHE A 100 19.28 -5.35 16.92
CA PHE A 100 18.28 -5.37 17.98
C PHE A 100 17.16 -4.33 17.78
N SER A 101 17.45 -3.21 17.12
CA SER A 101 16.42 -2.21 16.82
C SER A 101 15.33 -2.78 15.88
N GLU A 102 15.72 -3.58 14.90
CA GLU A 102 14.81 -4.27 13.98
C GLU A 102 14.04 -5.39 14.70
N ARG A 103 14.73 -6.21 15.50
CA ARG A 103 14.12 -7.25 16.33
C ARG A 103 13.05 -6.65 17.26
N TYR A 104 13.38 -5.60 17.98
CA TYR A 104 12.49 -4.96 18.94
C TYR A 104 11.27 -4.32 18.27
N ASP A 105 11.43 -3.75 17.08
CA ASP A 105 10.31 -3.29 16.28
C ASP A 105 9.39 -4.44 15.86
N LYS A 106 9.95 -5.55 15.36
CA LYS A 106 9.18 -6.78 15.04
C LYS A 106 8.42 -7.32 16.26
N MET A 107 9.05 -7.39 17.44
CA MET A 107 8.40 -7.80 18.69
C MET A 107 7.18 -6.93 19.00
N LYS A 108 7.27 -5.61 18.82
CA LYS A 108 6.15 -4.67 19.03
C LYS A 108 5.02 -4.89 18.04
N GLN A 109 5.34 -5.01 16.74
CA GLN A 109 4.34 -5.28 15.70
C GLN A 109 3.61 -6.59 15.97
N HIS A 110 4.35 -7.66 16.30
CA HIS A 110 3.79 -8.99 16.54
C HIS A 110 2.94 -9.03 17.81
N THR A 111 3.40 -8.41 18.91
CA THR A 111 2.58 -8.32 20.12
C THR A 111 1.31 -7.47 19.90
N ALA A 112 1.37 -6.43 19.08
CA ALA A 112 0.20 -5.65 18.68
C ALA A 112 -0.79 -6.50 17.86
N GLU A 113 -0.29 -7.40 16.99
CA GLU A 113 -1.11 -8.40 16.29
C GLU A 113 -1.87 -9.27 17.28
N HIS A 114 -1.20 -9.83 18.29
CA HIS A 114 -1.83 -10.66 19.31
C HIS A 114 -2.95 -9.92 20.04
N ILE A 115 -2.72 -8.67 20.44
CA ILE A 115 -3.74 -7.83 21.09
C ILE A 115 -4.95 -7.66 20.19
N LEU A 116 -4.75 -7.26 18.91
CA LEU A 116 -5.86 -7.09 17.98
C LEU A 116 -6.60 -8.41 17.73
N SER A 117 -5.88 -9.49 17.47
CA SER A 117 -6.46 -10.80 17.19
C SER A 117 -7.25 -11.35 18.38
N GLY A 118 -6.75 -11.18 19.62
CA GLY A 118 -7.46 -11.54 20.84
C GLY A 118 -8.76 -10.74 21.03
N LEU A 119 -8.71 -9.43 20.75
CA LEU A 119 -9.89 -8.56 20.83
C LEU A 119 -10.92 -8.87 19.74
N PHE A 120 -10.52 -9.10 18.50
CA PHE A 120 -11.45 -9.52 17.45
C PHE A 120 -12.12 -10.85 17.78
N PHE A 121 -11.36 -11.81 18.29
CA PHE A 121 -11.89 -13.09 18.70
C PHE A 121 -12.86 -12.96 19.89
N SER A 122 -12.48 -12.24 20.94
CA SER A 122 -13.31 -12.13 22.17
C SER A 122 -14.58 -11.32 21.96
N HIS A 123 -14.58 -10.30 21.07
CA HIS A 123 -15.74 -9.43 20.87
C HIS A 123 -16.66 -9.87 19.73
N PHE A 124 -16.11 -10.51 18.69
CA PHE A 124 -16.89 -10.84 17.49
C PHE A 124 -16.81 -12.32 17.10
N GLY A 125 -15.96 -13.12 17.76
CA GLY A 125 -15.70 -14.50 17.36
C GLY A 125 -14.90 -14.63 16.05
N TYR A 126 -14.28 -13.54 15.56
CA TYR A 126 -13.52 -13.57 14.32
C TYR A 126 -12.11 -14.14 14.54
N HIS A 127 -11.71 -15.02 13.64
CA HIS A 127 -10.40 -15.67 13.70
C HIS A 127 -9.40 -14.97 12.80
N ASN A 128 -8.17 -14.81 13.29
CA ASN A 128 -7.04 -14.41 12.45
C ASN A 128 -6.61 -15.63 11.61
N VAL A 129 -6.87 -15.57 10.31
CA VAL A 129 -6.56 -16.62 9.32
C VAL A 129 -5.32 -16.31 8.48
N GLY A 130 -4.70 -15.13 8.66
CA GLY A 130 -3.49 -14.74 7.98
C GLY A 130 -2.75 -13.62 8.72
N PHE A 131 -1.41 -13.67 8.70
CA PHE A 131 -0.53 -12.67 9.31
C PHE A 131 0.71 -12.49 8.46
N HIS A 132 1.08 -11.25 8.20
CA HIS A 132 2.34 -10.91 7.55
C HIS A 132 2.92 -9.64 8.16
N LEU A 133 4.12 -9.75 8.71
CA LEU A 133 4.88 -8.63 9.24
C LEU A 133 5.80 -8.09 8.15
N GLY A 134 5.29 -7.14 7.36
CA GLY A 134 6.04 -6.45 6.32
C GLY A 134 7.00 -5.40 6.86
N ALA A 135 7.86 -4.86 5.99
CA ALA A 135 8.82 -3.82 6.34
C ALA A 135 8.15 -2.49 6.75
N GLU A 136 7.10 -2.09 6.03
CA GLU A 136 6.42 -0.80 6.22
C GLU A 136 5.17 -0.90 7.11
N GLU A 137 4.44 -2.00 6.99
CA GLU A 137 3.19 -2.23 7.71
C GLU A 137 2.99 -3.71 8.03
N THR A 138 2.06 -3.99 8.90
CA THR A 138 1.66 -5.34 9.27
C THR A 138 0.23 -5.59 8.80
N THR A 139 0.00 -6.75 8.19
CA THR A 139 -1.34 -7.15 7.73
C THR A 139 -1.87 -8.35 8.52
N LEU A 140 -3.16 -8.30 8.84
CA LEU A 140 -3.91 -9.36 9.50
C LEU A 140 -5.16 -9.68 8.68
N ASP A 141 -5.36 -10.97 8.40
CA ASP A 141 -6.55 -11.43 7.69
C ASP A 141 -7.53 -12.03 8.69
N PHE A 142 -8.76 -11.53 8.71
CA PHE A 142 -9.83 -12.05 9.56
C PHE A 142 -10.96 -12.67 8.73
N ASP A 143 -11.61 -13.70 9.25
CA ASP A 143 -12.75 -14.41 8.62
C ASP A 143 -14.09 -13.69 8.80
N GLY A 144 -14.12 -12.51 9.41
CA GLY A 144 -15.28 -11.67 9.63
C GLY A 144 -15.18 -10.30 8.97
N VAL A 145 -16.32 -9.57 8.93
CA VAL A 145 -16.42 -8.24 8.32
C VAL A 145 -16.95 -7.25 9.38
N PRO A 146 -16.05 -6.61 10.15
CA PRO A 146 -16.44 -5.58 11.13
C PRO A 146 -16.92 -4.31 10.43
N THR A 147 -17.72 -3.51 11.12
CA THR A 147 -18.07 -2.14 10.70
C THR A 147 -16.91 -1.18 10.98
N ARG A 148 -17.01 0.06 10.51
CA ARG A 148 -16.03 1.11 10.82
C ARG A 148 -16.00 1.41 12.32
N GLU A 149 -17.17 1.46 12.94
CA GLU A 149 -17.33 1.68 14.38
C GLU A 149 -16.69 0.54 15.20
N ASP A 150 -16.80 -0.69 14.71
CA ASP A 150 -16.14 -1.85 15.35
C ASP A 150 -14.62 -1.72 15.28
N LEU A 151 -14.06 -1.28 14.14
CA LEU A 151 -12.62 -1.05 13.99
C LEU A 151 -12.12 0.03 14.94
N ASP A 152 -12.84 1.17 15.03
CA ASP A 152 -12.49 2.27 15.92
C ASP A 152 -12.57 1.84 17.41
N ARG A 153 -13.56 1.00 17.75
CA ARG A 153 -13.70 0.41 19.09
C ARG A 153 -12.55 -0.54 19.42
N ILE A 154 -12.21 -1.45 18.51
CA ILE A 154 -11.10 -2.41 18.72
C ILE A 154 -9.77 -1.67 18.83
N GLU A 155 -9.52 -0.66 18.00
CA GLU A 155 -8.32 0.18 18.11
C GLU A 155 -8.23 0.87 19.48
N THR A 156 -9.35 1.38 19.99
CA THR A 156 -9.40 2.01 21.31
C THR A 156 -9.07 1.00 22.40
N LEU A 157 -9.71 -0.17 22.41
CA LEU A 157 -9.46 -1.25 23.39
C LEU A 157 -8.00 -1.75 23.31
N ALA A 158 -7.43 -1.86 22.11
CA ALA A 158 -6.05 -2.27 21.94
C ALA A 158 -5.07 -1.24 22.56
N ASN A 159 -5.33 0.04 22.39
CA ASN A 159 -4.52 1.08 23.01
C ASN A 159 -4.73 1.19 24.53
N GLU A 160 -5.93 0.88 25.04
CA GLU A 160 -6.14 0.74 26.49
C GLU A 160 -5.31 -0.42 27.06
N ALA A 161 -5.22 -1.57 26.37
CA ALA A 161 -4.35 -2.66 26.78
C ALA A 161 -2.86 -2.25 26.78
N VAL A 162 -2.42 -1.44 25.80
CA VAL A 162 -1.07 -0.85 25.79
C VAL A 162 -0.86 0.06 27.02
N MET A 163 -1.80 0.96 27.29
CA MET A 163 -1.71 1.89 28.42
C MET A 163 -1.73 1.20 29.80
N LYS A 164 -2.45 0.08 29.93
CA LYS A 164 -2.45 -0.75 31.14
C LYS A 164 -1.13 -1.44 31.40
N ASN A 165 -0.23 -1.48 30.43
CA ASN A 165 1.10 -2.09 30.55
C ASN A 165 1.05 -3.53 31.06
N LEU A 166 0.18 -4.34 30.46
CA LEU A 166 -0.10 -5.73 30.82
C LEU A 166 1.13 -6.62 30.63
N CYS A 167 1.22 -7.69 31.40
CA CYS A 167 2.29 -8.67 31.28
C CYS A 167 2.09 -9.50 29.99
N VAL A 168 3.21 -9.81 29.33
CA VAL A 168 3.25 -10.72 28.18
C VAL A 168 4.22 -11.84 28.53
N THR A 169 3.72 -13.06 28.62
CA THR A 169 4.50 -14.25 28.94
C THR A 169 4.55 -15.22 27.78
N ALA A 170 5.59 -16.02 27.73
CA ALA A 170 5.73 -17.10 26.76
C ALA A 170 6.29 -18.34 27.45
N GLU A 171 5.60 -19.47 27.29
CA GLU A 171 5.96 -20.71 27.98
C GLU A 171 5.63 -21.94 27.13
N TYR A 172 6.24 -23.07 27.48
CA TYR A 172 5.91 -24.38 26.94
C TYR A 172 5.13 -25.15 28.03
N PRO A 173 3.78 -25.16 28.00
CA PRO A 173 2.98 -25.88 28.97
C PRO A 173 3.24 -27.39 28.88
N THR A 174 3.02 -28.11 30.00
CA THR A 174 2.96 -29.56 29.97
C THR A 174 1.80 -30.04 29.09
N PRO A 175 1.84 -31.25 28.51
CA PRO A 175 0.72 -31.77 27.69
C PRO A 175 -0.64 -31.70 28.39
N ASP A 176 -0.71 -32.05 29.67
CA ASP A 176 -1.94 -31.99 30.48
C ASP A 176 -2.43 -30.54 30.64
N ALA A 177 -1.53 -29.59 30.90
CA ALA A 177 -1.88 -28.18 31.00
C ALA A 177 -2.36 -27.63 29.64
N LEU A 178 -1.71 -28.01 28.53
CA LEU A 178 -2.07 -27.59 27.19
C LEU A 178 -3.51 -28.04 26.82
N VAL A 179 -3.90 -29.27 27.16
CA VAL A 179 -5.25 -29.78 26.91
C VAL A 179 -6.30 -29.00 27.69
N ALA A 180 -5.98 -28.51 28.89
CA ALA A 180 -6.86 -27.74 29.76
C ALA A 180 -6.95 -26.25 29.38
N MET A 181 -6.02 -25.75 28.54
CA MET A 181 -5.96 -24.34 28.15
C MET A 181 -6.90 -24.05 26.97
N ASN A 182 -7.60 -22.93 27.06
CA ASN A 182 -8.31 -22.35 25.91
C ASN A 182 -7.38 -21.33 25.22
N TYR A 183 -6.80 -21.71 24.09
CA TYR A 183 -5.87 -20.86 23.33
C TYR A 183 -6.24 -20.86 21.84
N ARG A 184 -5.88 -19.77 21.17
CA ARG A 184 -6.00 -19.68 19.71
C ARG A 184 -4.80 -20.37 19.06
N SER A 185 -5.05 -21.09 17.98
CA SER A 185 -3.99 -21.68 17.15
C SER A 185 -4.43 -21.69 15.68
N LYS A 186 -3.47 -21.49 14.78
CA LYS A 186 -3.67 -21.66 13.33
C LYS A 186 -3.34 -23.08 12.86
N LEU A 187 -2.71 -23.88 13.73
CA LEU A 187 -2.26 -25.24 13.44
C LEU A 187 -2.74 -26.19 14.54
N ASP A 188 -3.07 -27.39 14.16
CA ASP A 188 -3.40 -28.48 15.10
C ASP A 188 -2.09 -29.06 15.65
N LEU A 189 -1.47 -28.38 16.62
CA LEU A 189 -0.25 -28.80 17.27
C LEU A 189 -0.59 -29.51 18.59
N THR A 190 0.05 -30.64 18.84
CA THR A 190 -0.21 -31.46 20.04
C THR A 190 1.00 -31.58 20.98
N GLU A 191 2.22 -31.25 20.49
CA GLU A 191 3.44 -31.40 21.28
C GLU A 191 4.35 -30.18 21.08
N ASN A 192 5.09 -29.80 22.11
CA ASN A 192 6.06 -28.70 22.11
C ASN A 192 5.46 -27.36 21.64
N VAL A 193 4.21 -27.08 22.07
CA VAL A 193 3.51 -25.87 21.70
C VAL A 193 3.93 -24.74 22.63
N ARG A 194 4.53 -23.70 22.07
CA ARG A 194 4.84 -22.47 22.82
C ARG A 194 3.61 -21.60 22.86
N ILE A 195 3.14 -21.26 24.04
CA ILE A 195 1.99 -20.39 24.29
C ILE A 195 2.46 -19.01 24.68
N VAL A 196 1.97 -18.00 23.98
CA VAL A 196 2.14 -16.58 24.32
C VAL A 196 0.84 -16.08 24.93
N THR A 197 0.92 -15.48 26.10
CA THR A 197 -0.22 -14.92 26.83
C THR A 197 -0.04 -13.41 27.00
N VAL A 198 -0.99 -12.64 26.47
CA VAL A 198 -1.17 -11.23 26.83
C VAL A 198 -2.26 -11.17 27.89
N GLU A 199 -1.91 -10.84 29.11
CA GLU A 199 -2.75 -10.92 30.30
C GLU A 199 -4.14 -10.31 30.07
N GLY A 200 -5.19 -11.16 30.18
CA GLY A 200 -6.59 -10.74 30.04
C GLY A 200 -7.02 -10.35 28.62
N VAL A 201 -6.15 -10.51 27.60
CA VAL A 201 -6.45 -10.10 26.22
C VAL A 201 -6.36 -11.25 25.23
N ASP A 202 -5.27 -12.04 25.27
CA ASP A 202 -5.04 -13.11 24.31
C ASP A 202 -4.22 -14.25 24.88
N VAL A 203 -4.53 -15.48 24.45
CA VAL A 203 -3.73 -16.69 24.68
C VAL A 203 -3.60 -17.40 23.34
N CYS A 204 -2.39 -17.53 22.82
CA CYS A 204 -2.19 -18.03 21.44
C CYS A 204 -0.91 -18.86 21.30
N ALA A 205 -0.97 -19.90 20.50
CA ALA A 205 0.22 -20.65 20.09
C ALA A 205 1.07 -19.78 19.14
N CYS A 206 2.32 -19.47 19.56
CA CYS A 206 3.23 -18.61 18.80
C CYS A 206 4.69 -18.92 19.11
N CYS A 207 5.53 -19.03 18.06
CA CYS A 207 6.97 -19.31 18.19
C CYS A 207 7.85 -18.04 18.23
N ALA A 208 7.29 -16.87 17.89
CA ALA A 208 8.07 -15.64 17.73
C ALA A 208 8.41 -14.95 19.07
N PRO A 209 9.46 -14.13 19.09
CA PRO A 209 9.76 -13.27 20.25
C PRO A 209 8.76 -12.12 20.38
N HIS A 210 8.37 -11.82 21.62
CA HIS A 210 7.43 -10.77 21.99
C HIS A 210 8.04 -9.80 23.00
N VAL A 211 7.45 -8.61 23.15
CA VAL A 211 7.81 -7.69 24.25
C VAL A 211 7.30 -8.27 25.58
N ALA A 212 7.96 -7.94 26.69
CA ALA A 212 7.57 -8.43 28.01
C ALA A 212 6.33 -7.72 28.58
N ARG A 213 6.06 -6.51 28.10
CA ARG A 213 4.91 -5.71 28.52
C ARG A 213 4.28 -4.95 27.36
N THR A 214 2.95 -4.86 27.35
CA THR A 214 2.21 -4.17 26.29
C THR A 214 2.56 -2.69 26.17
N GLY A 215 2.96 -2.02 27.24
CA GLY A 215 3.38 -0.61 27.23
C GLY A 215 4.60 -0.32 26.35
N GLU A 216 5.44 -1.32 26.11
CA GLU A 216 6.61 -1.20 25.21
C GLU A 216 6.22 -0.98 23.75
N ILE A 217 5.01 -1.37 23.37
CA ILE A 217 4.46 -1.15 22.01
C ILE A 217 4.36 0.35 21.72
N GLY A 218 3.91 1.14 22.70
CA GLY A 218 3.70 2.58 22.59
C GLY A 218 2.29 2.94 22.09
N CYS A 219 1.94 2.63 20.85
CA CYS A 219 0.60 2.79 20.30
C CYS A 219 0.34 1.80 19.19
N ILE A 220 -0.94 1.49 18.95
CA ILE A 220 -1.42 0.66 17.85
C ILE A 220 -2.34 1.51 16.98
N LYS A 221 -2.12 1.54 15.68
CA LYS A 221 -2.97 2.25 14.71
C LYS A 221 -3.46 1.32 13.62
N ILE A 222 -4.75 1.18 13.50
CA ILE A 222 -5.42 0.56 12.35
C ILE A 222 -5.44 1.62 11.23
N LEU A 223 -4.82 1.32 10.10
CA LEU A 223 -4.72 2.25 8.97
C LEU A 223 -5.93 2.13 8.05
N ASP A 224 -6.24 0.90 7.67
CA ASP A 224 -7.32 0.56 6.75
C ASP A 224 -7.75 -0.90 6.93
N ALA A 225 -8.91 -1.24 6.35
CA ALA A 225 -9.41 -2.61 6.26
C ALA A 225 -10.10 -2.79 4.90
N GLU A 226 -9.62 -3.73 4.11
CA GLU A 226 -10.16 -4.06 2.79
C GLU A 226 -10.83 -5.45 2.79
N LYS A 227 -11.80 -5.65 1.89
CA LYS A 227 -12.43 -6.96 1.72
C LYS A 227 -11.42 -7.96 1.19
N TYR A 228 -11.28 -9.09 1.86
CA TYR A 228 -10.33 -10.13 1.48
C TYR A 228 -10.86 -11.53 1.81
N LYS A 229 -10.92 -12.43 0.80
CA LYS A 229 -11.25 -13.87 0.94
C LYS A 229 -12.48 -14.19 1.83
N GLY A 230 -13.54 -13.41 1.71
CA GLY A 230 -14.77 -13.62 2.50
C GLY A 230 -14.80 -12.93 3.86
N GLY A 231 -13.70 -12.31 4.27
CA GLY A 231 -13.56 -11.46 5.45
C GLY A 231 -12.89 -10.15 5.11
N ILE A 232 -11.93 -9.72 5.96
CA ILE A 232 -11.14 -8.51 5.75
C ILE A 232 -9.65 -8.79 5.82
N ARG A 233 -8.85 -7.93 5.14
CA ARG A 233 -7.45 -7.68 5.43
C ARG A 233 -7.33 -6.35 6.14
N LEU A 234 -6.81 -6.39 7.35
CA LEU A 234 -6.54 -5.23 8.18
C LEU A 234 -5.07 -4.81 8.01
N HIS A 235 -4.85 -3.52 7.83
CA HIS A 235 -3.51 -2.91 7.78
C HIS A 235 -3.27 -2.15 9.07
N MET A 236 -2.16 -2.44 9.75
CA MET A 236 -1.82 -1.76 11.00
C MET A 236 -0.35 -1.39 11.11
N LYS A 237 -0.09 -0.39 11.96
CA LYS A 237 1.25 -0.03 12.44
C LYS A 237 1.24 0.12 13.94
N ALA A 238 2.35 -0.25 14.58
CA ALA A 238 2.53 -0.06 16.00
C ALA A 238 3.83 0.73 16.31
N GLY A 239 3.87 1.37 17.48
CA GLY A 239 5.04 2.07 17.98
C GLY A 239 5.57 3.17 17.08
N LEU A 240 6.87 3.15 16.81
CA LEU A 240 7.52 4.19 16.01
C LEU A 240 7.03 4.21 14.55
N ARG A 241 6.59 3.09 13.99
CA ARG A 241 5.98 3.05 12.65
C ARG A 241 4.67 3.85 12.62
N ALA A 242 3.81 3.69 13.62
CA ALA A 242 2.57 4.46 13.76
C ALA A 242 2.84 5.96 13.96
N LEU A 243 3.84 6.30 14.77
CA LEU A 243 4.25 7.69 14.97
C LEU A 243 4.82 8.33 13.70
N ALA A 244 5.59 7.57 12.91
CA ALA A 244 6.10 8.05 11.62
C ALA A 244 4.96 8.31 10.62
N ASP A 245 3.98 7.42 10.55
CA ASP A 245 2.77 7.60 9.72
C ASP A 245 1.97 8.84 10.15
N TYR A 246 1.75 9.02 11.46
CA TYR A 246 1.10 10.23 11.99
C TYR A 246 1.83 11.51 11.59
N ARG A 247 3.17 11.54 11.73
CA ARG A 247 3.98 12.70 11.34
C ARG A 247 3.87 13.01 9.85
N MET A 248 3.87 11.97 9.00
CA MET A 248 3.70 12.13 7.55
C MET A 248 2.33 12.74 7.23
N ARG A 249 1.26 12.18 7.79
CA ARG A 249 -0.13 12.69 7.60
C ARG A 249 -0.27 14.11 8.11
N TYR A 250 0.28 14.42 9.29
CA TYR A 250 0.28 15.78 9.85
C TYR A 250 0.96 16.79 8.92
N ARG A 251 2.15 16.44 8.39
CA ARG A 251 2.87 17.30 7.45
C ARG A 251 2.08 17.53 6.16
N THR A 252 1.44 16.48 5.64
CA THR A 252 0.60 16.55 4.43
C THR A 252 -0.61 17.47 4.66
N THR A 253 -1.33 17.31 5.78
CA THR A 253 -2.47 18.17 6.10
C THR A 253 -2.05 19.60 6.39
N ALA A 254 -0.90 19.84 7.03
CA ALA A 254 -0.34 21.17 7.24
C ALA A 254 0.04 21.86 5.91
N ALA A 255 0.62 21.13 4.96
CA ALA A 255 0.93 21.65 3.63
C ALA A 255 -0.34 22.00 2.84
N LEU A 256 -1.36 21.14 2.87
CA LEU A 256 -2.66 21.42 2.26
C LEU A 256 -3.35 22.64 2.89
N SER A 257 -3.30 22.77 4.22
CA SER A 257 -3.80 23.92 4.96
C SER A 257 -3.14 25.22 4.49
N ALA A 258 -1.82 25.21 4.30
CA ALA A 258 -1.10 26.36 3.77
C ALA A 258 -1.48 26.68 2.31
N LEU A 259 -1.60 25.67 1.45
CA LEU A 259 -1.99 25.85 0.04
C LEU A 259 -3.40 26.40 -0.12
N LEU A 260 -4.34 25.94 0.69
CA LEU A 260 -5.75 26.35 0.63
C LEU A 260 -6.04 27.57 1.50
N SER A 261 -5.06 28.03 2.31
CA SER A 261 -5.22 29.12 3.28
C SER A 261 -6.37 28.88 4.26
N GLU A 262 -6.56 27.60 4.67
CA GLU A 262 -7.63 27.16 5.55
C GLU A 262 -7.12 26.31 6.71
N LYS A 263 -7.91 26.17 7.79
CA LYS A 263 -7.55 25.32 8.93
C LYS A 263 -7.53 23.85 8.52
N GLN A 264 -6.68 23.06 9.17
CA GLN A 264 -6.60 21.61 8.88
C GLN A 264 -7.94 20.87 9.08
N THR A 265 -8.81 21.36 9.98
CA THR A 265 -10.16 20.81 10.21
C THR A 265 -11.13 21.06 9.07
N ASP A 266 -10.87 22.05 8.22
CA ASP A 266 -11.80 22.55 7.20
C ASP A 266 -11.33 22.26 5.77
N LEU A 267 -10.28 21.45 5.62
CA LEU A 267 -9.65 21.13 4.31
C LEU A 267 -10.62 20.49 3.32
N VAL A 268 -11.54 19.65 3.78
CA VAL A 268 -12.53 19.00 2.90
C VAL A 268 -13.44 20.06 2.30
N GLY A 269 -14.05 20.92 3.12
CA GLY A 269 -14.93 22.00 2.64
C GLY A 269 -14.21 23.00 1.72
N ALA A 270 -12.95 23.35 2.06
CA ALA A 270 -12.13 24.21 1.20
C ALA A 270 -11.85 23.56 -0.18
N THR A 271 -11.60 22.27 -0.21
CA THR A 271 -11.38 21.53 -1.47
C THR A 271 -12.66 21.45 -2.30
N GLU A 272 -13.80 21.15 -1.68
CA GLU A 272 -15.11 21.13 -2.35
C GLU A 272 -15.44 22.50 -2.96
N LYS A 273 -15.21 23.58 -2.20
CA LYS A 273 -15.39 24.94 -2.69
C LYS A 273 -14.48 25.24 -3.88
N LEU A 274 -13.19 24.90 -3.80
CA LEU A 274 -12.23 25.11 -4.91
C LEU A 274 -12.67 24.37 -6.17
N LEU A 275 -13.18 23.15 -6.05
CA LEU A 275 -13.70 22.39 -7.18
C LEU A 275 -14.94 23.04 -7.79
N ALA A 276 -15.88 23.52 -6.94
CA ALA A 276 -17.07 24.22 -7.39
C ALA A 276 -16.73 25.55 -8.10
N ASP A 277 -15.84 26.35 -7.52
CA ASP A 277 -15.39 27.63 -8.10
C ASP A 277 -14.69 27.41 -9.45
N THR A 278 -13.85 26.36 -9.54
CA THR A 278 -13.18 25.99 -10.80
C THR A 278 -14.17 25.56 -11.88
N ALA A 279 -15.19 24.78 -11.52
CA ALA A 279 -16.26 24.38 -12.46
C ALA A 279 -17.07 25.59 -12.93
N ALA A 280 -17.45 26.50 -12.02
CA ALA A 280 -18.17 27.72 -12.35
C ALA A 280 -17.35 28.65 -13.26
N LEU A 281 -16.05 28.85 -12.96
CA LEU A 281 -15.14 29.63 -13.78
C LEU A 281 -14.99 29.03 -15.20
N SER A 282 -14.84 27.71 -15.27
CA SER A 282 -14.73 26.99 -16.55
C SER A 282 -16.00 27.15 -17.40
N ALA A 283 -17.18 27.11 -16.77
CA ALA A 283 -18.46 27.32 -17.45
C ALA A 283 -18.59 28.77 -17.97
N SER A 284 -18.27 29.76 -17.12
CA SER A 284 -18.29 31.19 -17.48
C SER A 284 -17.29 31.50 -18.60
N TYR A 285 -16.10 30.94 -18.53
CA TYR A 285 -15.09 31.09 -19.58
C TYR A 285 -15.58 30.51 -20.91
N ARG A 286 -16.18 29.29 -20.87
CA ARG A 286 -16.77 28.69 -22.08
C ARG A 286 -17.89 29.55 -22.67
N GLU A 287 -18.78 30.07 -21.84
CA GLU A 287 -19.87 30.94 -22.29
C GLU A 287 -19.35 32.23 -22.94
N LEU A 288 -18.37 32.88 -22.30
CA LEU A 288 -17.70 34.07 -22.85
C LEU A 288 -17.06 33.78 -24.22
N ARG A 289 -16.33 32.65 -24.35
CA ARG A 289 -15.73 32.22 -25.61
C ARG A 289 -16.76 31.99 -26.70
N LEU A 290 -17.86 31.30 -26.38
CA LEU A 290 -18.97 31.09 -27.33
C LEU A 290 -19.65 32.42 -27.72
N GLY A 291 -19.81 33.36 -26.78
CA GLY A 291 -20.32 34.69 -27.03
C GLY A 291 -19.44 35.50 -28.00
N LEU A 292 -18.11 35.50 -27.78
CA LEU A 292 -17.16 36.14 -28.67
C LEU A 292 -17.22 35.57 -30.10
N MET A 293 -17.29 34.24 -30.22
CA MET A 293 -17.39 33.58 -31.52
C MET A 293 -18.68 33.92 -32.27
N ARG A 294 -19.82 34.00 -31.56
CA ARG A 294 -21.09 34.47 -32.16
C ARG A 294 -20.99 35.91 -32.63
N LYS A 295 -20.45 36.80 -31.77
CA LYS A 295 -20.27 38.21 -32.07
C LYS A 295 -19.40 38.42 -33.32
N GLU A 296 -18.30 37.67 -33.45
CA GLU A 296 -17.45 37.73 -34.66
C GLU A 296 -18.21 37.32 -35.93
N GLY A 297 -19.11 36.33 -35.84
CA GLY A 297 -20.01 35.99 -36.92
C GLY A 297 -21.06 37.09 -37.22
N GLU A 298 -21.55 37.76 -36.16
CA GLU A 298 -22.53 38.88 -36.28
C GLU A 298 -21.93 40.14 -36.93
N GLU A 299 -20.65 40.41 -36.70
CA GLU A 299 -19.93 41.57 -37.25
C GLU A 299 -19.58 41.41 -38.74
N LEU A 300 -19.75 40.20 -39.32
CA LEU A 300 -19.53 40.00 -40.76
C LEU A 300 -20.57 40.76 -41.60
N SER A 301 -20.10 41.44 -42.64
CA SER A 301 -21.01 41.98 -43.67
C SER A 301 -21.47 40.86 -44.60
N PRO A 302 -22.72 40.90 -45.10
CA PRO A 302 -23.22 39.99 -46.13
C PRO A 302 -22.32 40.04 -47.38
N ARG A 303 -21.98 38.88 -47.94
CA ARG A 303 -21.12 38.79 -49.13
C ARG A 303 -21.39 37.52 -49.90
N GLU A 304 -21.17 37.58 -51.21
CA GLU A 304 -21.13 36.42 -52.07
C GLU A 304 -19.80 35.67 -51.98
N GLY A 305 -19.81 34.38 -52.33
CA GLY A 305 -18.64 33.52 -52.32
C GLY A 305 -18.34 32.88 -50.94
N ASN A 306 -17.14 32.34 -50.77
CA ASN A 306 -16.76 31.57 -49.61
C ASN A 306 -16.04 32.45 -48.54
N LEU A 307 -16.14 32.05 -47.27
CA LEU A 307 -15.40 32.61 -46.17
C LEU A 307 -14.53 31.54 -45.50
N VAL A 308 -13.26 31.81 -45.31
CA VAL A 308 -12.37 31.00 -44.48
C VAL A 308 -11.86 31.83 -43.30
N ARG A 309 -11.99 31.30 -42.10
CA ARG A 309 -11.47 31.92 -40.87
C ARG A 309 -10.68 30.90 -40.08
N ILE A 310 -9.57 31.33 -39.51
CA ILE A 310 -8.72 30.53 -38.62
C ILE A 310 -8.80 31.10 -37.20
N PHE A 311 -9.13 30.26 -36.24
CA PHE A 311 -9.28 30.60 -34.83
C PHE A 311 -8.27 29.82 -34.01
N SER A 312 -7.32 30.48 -33.39
CA SER A 312 -6.32 29.83 -32.57
C SER A 312 -6.94 29.28 -31.28
N GLY A 313 -6.77 27.99 -31.04
CA GLY A 313 -7.22 27.30 -29.83
C GLY A 313 -8.75 27.19 -29.69
N ALA A 314 -9.52 27.27 -30.80
CA ALA A 314 -10.96 27.11 -30.77
C ALA A 314 -11.36 25.62 -30.82
N GLY A 315 -12.24 25.18 -29.93
CA GLY A 315 -12.87 23.88 -29.98
C GLY A 315 -14.05 23.83 -30.95
N TYR A 316 -14.58 22.64 -31.22
CA TYR A 316 -15.69 22.45 -32.15
C TYR A 316 -16.96 23.23 -31.79
N ASP A 317 -17.29 23.40 -30.49
CA ASP A 317 -18.45 24.18 -30.06
C ASP A 317 -18.29 25.66 -30.41
N GLU A 318 -17.06 26.17 -30.28
CA GLU A 318 -16.69 27.55 -30.64
C GLU A 318 -16.73 27.78 -32.13
N LEU A 319 -16.14 26.87 -32.94
CA LEU A 319 -16.21 26.93 -34.38
C LEU A 319 -17.69 26.87 -34.85
N ARG A 320 -18.50 26.04 -34.19
CA ARG A 320 -19.95 25.92 -34.47
C ARG A 320 -20.72 27.20 -34.11
N ALA A 321 -20.38 27.83 -32.99
CA ALA A 321 -21.00 29.09 -32.57
C ALA A 321 -20.77 30.20 -33.61
N PHE A 322 -19.54 30.33 -34.11
CA PHE A 322 -19.23 31.24 -35.21
C PHE A 322 -19.95 30.87 -36.49
N ALA A 323 -19.83 29.64 -36.97
CA ALA A 323 -20.35 29.19 -38.26
C ALA A 323 -21.88 29.23 -38.36
N ASN A 324 -22.59 29.01 -37.26
CA ASN A 324 -24.05 29.12 -37.22
C ASN A 324 -24.54 30.54 -37.53
N VAL A 325 -23.81 31.56 -37.11
CA VAL A 325 -24.17 32.96 -37.42
C VAL A 325 -23.61 33.39 -38.77
N ALA A 326 -22.35 33.06 -39.04
CA ALA A 326 -21.64 33.47 -40.24
C ALA A 326 -22.30 32.93 -41.51
N LYS A 327 -22.77 31.67 -41.53
CA LYS A 327 -23.42 31.04 -42.71
C LYS A 327 -24.66 31.77 -43.21
N GLU A 328 -25.34 32.51 -42.35
CA GLU A 328 -26.53 33.28 -42.75
C GLU A 328 -26.18 34.53 -43.57
N LYS A 329 -24.92 34.99 -43.49
CA LYS A 329 -24.41 36.17 -44.20
C LYS A 329 -23.52 35.87 -45.40
N ILE A 330 -23.13 34.61 -45.56
CA ILE A 330 -22.21 34.15 -46.60
C ILE A 330 -23.00 33.37 -47.67
N GLY A 331 -22.85 33.78 -48.92
CA GLY A 331 -23.55 33.15 -50.05
C GLY A 331 -23.00 31.78 -50.47
N GLY A 332 -21.75 31.47 -50.08
CA GLY A 332 -21.08 30.20 -50.29
C GLY A 332 -20.80 29.42 -49.03
N TYR A 333 -19.63 28.79 -48.95
CA TYR A 333 -19.18 28.00 -47.82
C TYR A 333 -18.60 28.93 -46.72
N THR A 334 -19.02 28.70 -45.48
CA THR A 334 -18.36 29.21 -44.28
C THR A 334 -17.44 28.14 -43.73
N VAL A 335 -16.14 28.38 -43.74
CA VAL A 335 -15.11 27.46 -43.26
C VAL A 335 -14.43 28.07 -42.03
N ALA A 336 -14.58 27.43 -40.90
CA ALA A 336 -13.92 27.77 -39.66
C ALA A 336 -12.86 26.71 -39.32
N LEU A 337 -11.61 27.14 -39.08
CA LEU A 337 -10.46 26.26 -38.84
C LEU A 337 -9.88 26.58 -37.48
N SER A 338 -9.32 25.58 -36.82
CA SER A 338 -8.49 25.75 -35.63
C SER A 338 -7.23 24.88 -35.73
N PRO A 339 -6.03 25.41 -35.52
CA PRO A 339 -4.82 24.60 -35.48
C PRO A 339 -4.93 23.49 -34.43
N ALA A 340 -4.58 22.27 -34.82
CA ALA A 340 -4.47 21.08 -33.97
C ALA A 340 -2.98 20.68 -33.84
N ALA A 341 -2.67 19.67 -33.04
CA ALA A 341 -1.30 19.18 -32.87
C ALA A 341 -0.67 18.75 -34.21
N GLU A 342 -1.48 18.14 -35.07
CA GLU A 342 -1.15 17.84 -36.45
C GLU A 342 -2.28 18.36 -37.37
N GLY A 343 -1.98 19.39 -38.19
CA GLY A 343 -2.96 19.96 -39.11
C GLY A 343 -4.01 20.88 -38.48
N TYR A 344 -5.26 20.75 -38.87
CA TYR A 344 -6.36 21.62 -38.47
C TYR A 344 -7.61 20.85 -38.14
N SER A 345 -8.31 21.24 -37.07
CA SER A 345 -9.72 20.97 -36.91
C SER A 345 -10.53 21.89 -37.82
N TYR A 346 -11.52 21.38 -38.52
CA TYR A 346 -12.35 22.18 -39.38
C TYR A 346 -13.86 22.04 -39.06
N LEU A 347 -14.57 23.10 -39.34
CA LEU A 347 -16.04 23.10 -39.40
C LEU A 347 -16.44 23.88 -40.66
N ILE A 348 -17.26 23.25 -41.52
CA ILE A 348 -17.78 23.84 -42.74
C ILE A 348 -19.28 23.90 -42.64
N ALA A 349 -19.84 25.06 -42.93
CA ALA A 349 -21.30 25.29 -42.93
C ALA A 349 -21.75 26.02 -44.18
N VAL A 350 -23.00 25.80 -44.58
CA VAL A 350 -23.70 26.53 -45.63
C VAL A 350 -25.09 26.93 -45.15
N ARG A 351 -25.64 28.02 -45.69
CA ARG A 351 -27.01 28.46 -45.37
C ARG A 351 -28.05 27.44 -45.80
N VAL A 352 -27.95 26.95 -47.04
CA VAL A 352 -28.86 25.96 -47.64
C VAL A 352 -28.02 24.93 -48.37
N GLY A 353 -28.33 23.64 -48.19
CA GLY A 353 -27.66 22.55 -48.90
C GLY A 353 -27.31 21.38 -47.99
N ASP A 354 -26.83 20.28 -48.55
CA ASP A 354 -26.32 19.09 -47.83
C ASP A 354 -24.86 18.87 -48.16
N LEU A 355 -24.05 18.94 -47.12
CA LEU A 355 -22.60 18.78 -47.15
C LEU A 355 -22.12 17.33 -46.98
N SER A 356 -23.04 16.36 -46.86
CA SER A 356 -22.68 14.94 -46.63
C SER A 356 -21.80 14.34 -47.73
N GLY A 357 -21.99 14.79 -48.98
CA GLY A 357 -21.14 14.40 -50.11
C GLY A 357 -19.81 15.13 -50.14
N ALA A 358 -19.82 16.44 -49.85
CA ALA A 358 -18.64 17.30 -49.88
C ALA A 358 -17.60 16.89 -48.82
N VAL A 359 -18.04 16.49 -47.63
CA VAL A 359 -17.11 16.07 -46.55
C VAL A 359 -16.25 14.87 -46.93
N ARG A 360 -16.80 13.94 -47.70
CA ARG A 360 -16.04 12.78 -48.21
C ARG A 360 -14.95 13.19 -49.18
N GLN A 361 -15.26 14.13 -50.09
CA GLN A 361 -14.28 14.66 -51.04
C GLN A 361 -13.18 15.47 -50.36
N ILE A 362 -13.54 16.29 -49.37
CA ILE A 362 -12.59 17.07 -48.54
C ILE A 362 -11.65 16.15 -47.80
N ASN A 363 -12.20 15.12 -47.09
CA ASN A 363 -11.38 14.17 -46.38
C ASN A 363 -10.42 13.39 -47.29
N ALA A 364 -10.91 13.00 -48.48
CA ALA A 364 -10.06 12.30 -49.46
C ALA A 364 -8.93 13.22 -50.01
N ALA A 365 -9.23 14.49 -50.25
CA ALA A 365 -8.28 15.45 -50.84
C ALA A 365 -7.22 15.92 -49.82
N LEU A 366 -7.59 16.04 -48.54
CA LEU A 366 -6.73 16.61 -47.48
C LEU A 366 -6.21 15.55 -46.49
N GLY A 367 -6.38 14.25 -46.76
CA GLY A 367 -5.98 13.18 -45.85
C GLY A 367 -6.72 13.20 -44.51
N GLY A 368 -7.91 13.85 -44.49
CA GLY A 368 -8.63 14.13 -43.26
C GLY A 368 -9.59 13.06 -42.83
N LYS A 369 -10.14 13.22 -41.63
CA LYS A 369 -11.22 12.43 -41.04
C LYS A 369 -12.29 13.37 -40.51
N GLY A 370 -13.53 13.16 -40.91
CA GLY A 370 -14.64 14.00 -40.47
C GLY A 370 -15.98 13.45 -40.91
N GLY A 371 -17.03 14.09 -40.45
CA GLY A 371 -18.42 13.72 -40.77
C GLY A 371 -19.41 14.84 -40.43
N GLY A 372 -20.67 14.58 -40.68
CA GLY A 372 -21.79 15.47 -40.45
C GLY A 372 -22.90 15.19 -41.41
N ARG A 373 -24.05 15.81 -41.18
CA ARG A 373 -25.26 15.71 -42.07
C ARG A 373 -25.87 17.09 -42.23
N GLY A 374 -26.55 17.27 -43.39
CA GLY A 374 -27.20 18.52 -43.69
C GLY A 374 -26.22 19.66 -43.97
N ASN A 375 -26.50 20.84 -43.47
CA ASN A 375 -25.78 22.07 -43.78
C ASN A 375 -24.53 22.35 -42.98
N MET A 376 -24.02 21.36 -42.21
CA MET A 376 -22.81 21.50 -41.40
C MET A 376 -22.03 20.19 -41.27
N VAL A 377 -20.74 20.24 -41.46
CA VAL A 377 -19.82 19.11 -41.33
C VAL A 377 -18.55 19.56 -40.58
N MET A 378 -17.93 18.63 -39.88
CA MET A 378 -16.72 18.89 -39.11
C MET A 378 -15.73 17.72 -39.18
N GLY A 379 -14.47 17.98 -38.89
CA GLY A 379 -13.43 16.98 -38.89
C GLY A 379 -12.05 17.56 -38.62
N VAL A 380 -11.02 16.76 -38.92
CA VAL A 380 -9.62 17.13 -38.89
C VAL A 380 -8.99 16.80 -40.22
N PHE A 381 -7.98 17.57 -40.62
CA PHE A 381 -7.08 17.23 -41.71
C PHE A 381 -5.65 17.56 -41.32
N HIS A 382 -4.69 16.87 -41.95
CA HIS A 382 -3.26 17.00 -41.68
C HIS A 382 -2.55 17.83 -42.76
#